data_a3641229fa99eca8a87fb0f89e7e10ca
#
_entry.id   a3641229fa99eca8a87fb0f89e7e10ca
#
_cell.length_a   1.000
_cell.length_b   1.000
_cell.length_c   1.000
_cell.angle_alpha   90.00
_cell.angle_beta   90.00
_cell.angle_gamma   90.00
#
_symmetry.space_group_name_H-M   'P 1'
#
loop_
_entity.id
_entity.type
_entity.pdbx_description
1 polymer ?
#
loop_
_entity_poly.entity_id
_entity_poly.type
_entity_poly.pdbx_seq_one_letter_code
_entity_poly.pdbx_strand_id
1 'polypeptide(L)'
;MILQNITFEQDQGIEAHDLFYRGNAVCDKSNKTLYFRKGQEELFNTFFNSLSVKTWKKECGINHVFMKIRGSGKFIVRFGLQKAYKPILWLGDHQVSLEADEACIDMPFWEDLEQGLVFVGVTAISDGEISGGGFFTNEPTRRDIKLGLVITHFNRKKYVIPAVHRICQDVLNDTRYSNIYLVVVDNSKNLTRHELESNDKVYLIPNTNVGGSGGFARGLLYLKDNGFSHCLFMDDDAS
;
A
#
# COMPACT_ATOMS: atom_id res chain seq x y z
N MET A 1 1.15 -9.33 -11.70
CA MET A 1 1.41 -8.87 -10.31
C MET A 1 0.96 -7.43 -10.17
N ILE A 2 0.37 -7.06 -9.03
CA ILE A 2 0.07 -5.66 -8.73
C ILE A 2 1.33 -4.95 -8.24
N LEU A 3 1.57 -3.74 -8.75
CA LEU A 3 2.66 -2.85 -8.31
C LEU A 3 2.16 -1.85 -7.27
N GLN A 4 0.99 -1.26 -7.54
CA GLN A 4 0.37 -0.28 -6.65
C GLN A 4 -1.13 -0.23 -6.92
N ASN A 5 -1.94 -0.32 -5.86
CA ASN A 5 -3.38 -0.09 -5.93
C ASN A 5 -3.67 1.41 -6.04
N ILE A 6 -4.77 1.77 -6.72
CA ILE A 6 -5.42 3.04 -6.48
C ILE A 6 -6.16 2.92 -5.14
N THR A 7 -5.89 3.86 -4.25
CA THR A 7 -6.47 3.93 -2.91
C THR A 7 -7.37 5.14 -2.79
N PHE A 8 -8.47 4.97 -2.08
CA PHE A 8 -9.45 6.01 -1.78
C PHE A 8 -9.40 6.35 -0.30
N GLU A 9 -9.89 7.53 0.05
CA GLU A 9 -10.04 7.95 1.43
C GLU A 9 -10.87 6.93 2.22
N GLN A 10 -10.42 6.61 3.43
CA GLN A 10 -11.10 5.68 4.33
C GLN A 10 -11.66 6.43 5.53
N ASP A 11 -12.70 5.89 6.16
CA ASP A 11 -13.32 6.47 7.35
C ASP A 11 -12.47 6.17 8.58
N GLN A 12 -11.38 6.92 8.74
CA GLN A 12 -10.46 6.82 9.88
C GLN A 12 -10.38 8.10 10.70
N GLY A 13 -11.37 8.99 10.56
CA GLY A 13 -11.45 10.22 11.36
C GLY A 13 -10.45 11.33 10.98
N ILE A 14 -9.65 11.12 9.93
CA ILE A 14 -8.73 12.12 9.39
C ILE A 14 -9.21 12.48 7.98
N GLU A 15 -9.62 13.72 7.79
CA GLU A 15 -9.89 14.25 6.46
C GLU A 15 -8.56 14.50 5.73
N ALA A 16 -8.10 13.52 4.99
CA ALA A 16 -6.84 13.55 4.24
C ALA A 16 -7.06 13.38 2.73
N HIS A 17 -8.18 13.86 2.23
CA HIS A 17 -8.60 13.79 0.83
C HIS A 17 -7.45 14.05 -0.17
N ASP A 18 -6.69 15.14 0.05
CA ASP A 18 -5.58 15.56 -0.82
C ASP A 18 -4.41 14.55 -0.91
N LEU A 19 -4.35 13.58 -0.01
CA LEU A 19 -3.35 12.51 -0.07
C LEU A 19 -3.73 11.39 -1.06
N PHE A 20 -5.03 11.29 -1.43
CA PHE A 20 -5.55 10.21 -2.27
C PHE A 20 -5.89 10.68 -3.69
N TYR A 21 -6.59 11.78 -3.86
CA TYR A 21 -7.00 12.32 -5.16
C TYR A 21 -7.32 13.80 -5.06
N ARG A 22 -7.46 14.46 -6.22
CA ARG A 22 -7.79 15.89 -6.33
C ARG A 22 -8.87 16.09 -7.37
N GLY A 23 -9.99 16.62 -6.94
CA GLY A 23 -11.14 16.94 -7.75
C GLY A 23 -12.40 17.04 -6.91
N ASN A 24 -13.55 16.72 -7.47
CA ASN A 24 -14.84 16.93 -6.82
C ASN A 24 -15.83 15.78 -6.98
N ALA A 25 -15.35 14.58 -7.33
CA ALA A 25 -16.15 13.37 -7.27
C ALA A 25 -16.51 13.02 -5.81
N VAL A 26 -17.65 12.39 -5.63
CA VAL A 26 -18.14 12.01 -4.29
C VAL A 26 -17.55 10.67 -3.89
N CYS A 27 -16.86 10.61 -2.77
CA CYS A 27 -16.31 9.36 -2.23
C CYS A 27 -17.29 8.72 -1.24
N ASP A 28 -17.67 7.49 -1.52
CA ASP A 28 -18.21 6.59 -0.50
C ASP A 28 -17.04 5.89 0.20
N LYS A 29 -16.70 6.39 1.39
CA LYS A 29 -15.55 5.88 2.18
C LYS A 29 -15.75 4.43 2.64
N SER A 30 -17.01 4.03 2.87
CA SER A 30 -17.36 2.67 3.33
C SER A 30 -17.15 1.64 2.23
N ASN A 31 -17.59 1.96 1.01
CA ASN A 31 -17.49 1.08 -0.16
C ASN A 31 -16.23 1.32 -0.98
N LYS A 32 -15.42 2.32 -0.60
CA LYS A 32 -14.18 2.72 -1.32
C LYS A 32 -14.45 2.98 -2.80
N THR A 33 -15.48 3.81 -3.08
CA THR A 33 -15.95 4.07 -4.44
C THR A 33 -16.08 5.57 -4.66
N LEU A 34 -15.60 6.05 -5.81
CA LEU A 34 -15.78 7.42 -6.27
C LEU A 34 -16.92 7.48 -7.28
N TYR A 35 -17.92 8.31 -7.01
CA TYR A 35 -19.07 8.56 -7.90
C TYR A 35 -18.83 9.84 -8.70
N PHE A 36 -19.04 9.73 -10.00
CA PHE A 36 -18.84 10.80 -10.97
C PHE A 36 -20.13 11.19 -11.65
N ARG A 37 -20.33 12.47 -11.82
CA ARG A 37 -21.24 13.00 -12.82
C ARG A 37 -20.50 13.31 -14.10
N LYS A 38 -21.19 13.26 -15.23
CA LYS A 38 -20.63 13.63 -16.52
C LYS A 38 -19.87 14.97 -16.46
N GLY A 39 -18.66 14.98 -16.96
CA GLY A 39 -17.77 16.14 -17.02
C GLY A 39 -16.92 16.37 -15.75
N GLN A 40 -17.12 15.60 -14.68
CA GLN A 40 -16.23 15.67 -13.52
C GLN A 40 -14.87 15.07 -13.81
N GLU A 41 -13.85 15.65 -13.20
CA GLU A 41 -12.46 15.23 -13.32
C GLU A 41 -11.88 14.92 -11.94
N GLU A 42 -11.05 13.86 -11.86
CA GLU A 42 -10.22 13.53 -10.70
C GLU A 42 -8.79 13.27 -11.14
N LEU A 43 -7.84 13.79 -10.35
CA LEU A 43 -6.42 13.55 -10.52
C LEU A 43 -5.88 12.71 -9.36
N PHE A 44 -5.24 11.61 -9.69
CA PHE A 44 -4.58 10.73 -8.71
C PHE A 44 -3.09 11.04 -8.58
N ASN A 45 -2.70 12.30 -8.78
CA ASN A 45 -1.32 12.80 -8.65
C ASN A 45 -0.92 13.09 -7.20
N THR A 46 -1.18 12.16 -6.32
CA THR A 46 -1.06 12.31 -4.87
C THR A 46 -0.05 11.33 -4.29
N PHE A 47 0.22 11.44 -2.99
CA PHE A 47 1.20 10.61 -2.32
C PHE A 47 0.91 9.10 -2.46
N PHE A 48 -0.36 8.70 -2.26
CA PHE A 48 -0.73 7.30 -2.28
C PHE A 48 -1.00 6.73 -3.67
N ASN A 49 -1.26 7.56 -4.67
CA ASN A 49 -1.73 7.10 -5.99
C ASN A 49 -0.76 7.39 -7.14
N SER A 50 0.44 7.89 -6.85
CA SER A 50 1.47 8.10 -7.86
C SER A 50 2.51 6.98 -7.86
N LEU A 51 2.78 6.40 -9.03
CA LEU A 51 3.74 5.31 -9.22
C LEU A 51 5.15 5.84 -9.48
N SER A 52 6.12 5.47 -8.66
CA SER A 52 7.52 5.88 -8.83
C SER A 52 8.19 5.11 -9.97
N VAL A 53 8.53 5.82 -11.05
CA VAL A 53 9.27 5.23 -12.18
C VAL A 53 10.63 4.69 -11.72
N LYS A 54 11.40 5.49 -10.97
CA LYS A 54 12.73 5.08 -10.50
C LYS A 54 12.67 3.80 -9.68
N THR A 55 11.74 3.72 -8.73
CA THR A 55 11.61 2.55 -7.84
C THR A 55 11.29 1.29 -8.65
N TRP A 56 10.24 1.32 -9.44
CA TRP A 56 9.77 0.13 -10.12
C TRP A 56 10.63 -0.26 -11.31
N LYS A 57 11.10 0.72 -12.11
CA LYS A 57 11.91 0.43 -13.29
C LYS A 57 13.37 0.17 -12.94
N LYS A 58 14.01 1.09 -12.21
CA LYS A 58 15.44 1.02 -11.94
C LYS A 58 15.79 0.04 -10.82
N GLU A 59 15.09 0.13 -9.69
CA GLU A 59 15.44 -0.69 -8.50
C GLU A 59 14.80 -2.09 -8.58
N CYS A 60 13.57 -2.20 -9.12
CA CYS A 60 12.87 -3.48 -9.26
C CYS A 60 13.03 -4.10 -10.65
N GLY A 61 13.48 -3.34 -11.66
CA GLY A 61 13.72 -3.80 -13.02
C GLY A 61 12.43 -4.18 -13.77
N ILE A 62 11.33 -3.47 -13.51
CA ILE A 62 10.05 -3.67 -14.21
C ILE A 62 10.08 -2.93 -15.53
N ASN A 63 9.95 -3.65 -16.63
CA ASN A 63 10.03 -3.10 -17.99
C ASN A 63 8.66 -2.92 -18.64
N HIS A 64 7.63 -3.61 -18.19
CA HIS A 64 6.27 -3.50 -18.71
C HIS A 64 5.27 -3.23 -17.60
N VAL A 65 4.46 -2.18 -17.77
CA VAL A 65 3.41 -1.77 -16.86
C VAL A 65 2.12 -1.52 -17.62
N PHE A 66 1.02 -1.93 -17.05
CA PHE A 66 -0.33 -1.61 -17.52
C PHE A 66 -1.20 -1.21 -16.34
N MET A 67 -2.25 -0.47 -16.63
CA MET A 67 -3.24 -0.07 -15.64
C MET A 67 -4.50 -0.91 -15.78
N LYS A 68 -5.08 -1.26 -14.64
CA LYS A 68 -6.45 -1.74 -14.57
C LYS A 68 -7.30 -0.74 -13.79
N ILE A 69 -8.53 -0.52 -14.27
CA ILE A 69 -9.51 0.35 -13.62
C ILE A 69 -10.85 -0.39 -13.57
N ARG A 70 -11.50 -0.37 -12.42
CA ARG A 70 -12.79 -1.02 -12.18
C ARG A 70 -13.85 0.00 -11.82
N GLY A 71 -15.09 -0.27 -12.25
CA GLY A 71 -16.22 0.58 -11.98
C GLY A 71 -17.30 0.44 -13.04
N SER A 72 -18.09 1.48 -13.23
CA SER A 72 -19.13 1.56 -14.26
C SER A 72 -19.16 2.93 -14.93
N GLY A 73 -19.61 2.99 -16.19
CA GLY A 73 -19.68 4.22 -16.96
C GLY A 73 -18.56 4.38 -17.99
N LYS A 74 -18.48 5.57 -18.60
CA LYS A 74 -17.53 5.90 -19.66
C LYS A 74 -16.60 7.02 -19.20
N PHE A 75 -15.30 6.82 -19.40
CA PHE A 75 -14.27 7.75 -18.94
C PHE A 75 -13.20 7.99 -20.00
N ILE A 76 -12.59 9.17 -19.95
CA ILE A 76 -11.24 9.41 -20.52
C ILE A 76 -10.25 9.19 -19.39
N VAL A 77 -9.33 8.26 -19.56
CA VAL A 77 -8.21 7.99 -18.67
C VAL A 77 -6.96 8.60 -19.28
N ARG A 78 -6.32 9.49 -18.55
CA ARG A 78 -5.15 10.24 -19.00
C ARG A 78 -3.96 9.92 -18.09
N PHE A 79 -2.82 9.58 -18.67
CA PHE A 79 -1.59 9.39 -17.91
C PHE A 79 -0.77 10.67 -17.85
N GLY A 80 -0.30 11.02 -16.64
CA GLY A 80 0.57 12.15 -16.40
C GLY A 80 1.90 11.72 -15.78
N LEU A 81 2.97 12.43 -16.12
CA LEU A 81 4.27 12.31 -15.48
C LEU A 81 4.59 13.61 -14.75
N GLN A 82 4.81 13.50 -13.45
CA GLN A 82 5.25 14.59 -12.59
C GLN A 82 6.73 14.43 -12.26
N LYS A 83 7.54 15.42 -12.60
CA LYS A 83 8.93 15.56 -12.15
C LYS A 83 9.04 16.75 -11.21
N ALA A 84 9.98 16.72 -10.26
CA ALA A 84 10.21 17.82 -9.33
C ALA A 84 10.46 19.12 -10.09
N TYR A 85 9.76 20.18 -9.71
CA TYR A 85 9.88 21.54 -10.28
C TYR A 85 9.61 21.63 -11.80
N LYS A 86 8.88 20.67 -12.37
CA LYS A 86 8.49 20.69 -13.79
C LYS A 86 6.97 20.66 -13.92
N PRO A 87 6.41 21.24 -14.99
CA PRO A 87 5.00 21.04 -15.32
C PRO A 87 4.70 19.56 -15.55
N ILE A 88 3.44 19.18 -15.39
CA ILE A 88 2.95 17.85 -15.73
C ILE A 88 3.15 17.63 -17.25
N LEU A 89 3.77 16.50 -17.58
CA LEU A 89 3.83 16.00 -18.94
C LEU A 89 2.72 14.96 -19.11
N TRP A 90 1.78 15.22 -20.02
CA TRP A 90 0.74 14.26 -20.39
C TRP A 90 1.27 13.27 -21.42
N LEU A 91 1.05 11.98 -21.17
CA LEU A 91 1.68 10.87 -21.91
C LEU A 91 0.70 10.17 -22.86
N GLY A 92 -0.59 10.40 -22.71
CA GLY A 92 -1.64 9.83 -23.56
C GLY A 92 -3.00 9.80 -22.88
N ASP A 93 -4.03 9.76 -23.72
CA ASP A 93 -5.43 9.70 -23.35
C ASP A 93 -6.06 8.41 -23.90
N HIS A 94 -6.86 7.75 -23.09
CA HIS A 94 -7.57 6.51 -23.44
C HIS A 94 -9.04 6.63 -23.08
N GLN A 95 -9.92 6.46 -24.06
CA GLN A 95 -11.33 6.35 -23.76
C GLN A 95 -11.66 4.91 -23.38
N VAL A 96 -12.30 4.73 -22.22
CA VAL A 96 -12.67 3.42 -21.69
C VAL A 96 -14.17 3.36 -21.38
N SER A 97 -14.76 2.17 -21.54
CA SER A 97 -16.11 1.84 -21.08
C SER A 97 -15.99 0.73 -20.04
N LEU A 98 -16.50 0.98 -18.84
CA LEU A 98 -16.44 0.06 -17.70
C LEU A 98 -17.72 -0.78 -17.58
N GLU A 99 -18.37 -1.09 -18.71
CA GLU A 99 -19.63 -1.89 -18.74
C GLU A 99 -19.39 -3.37 -18.36
N ALA A 100 -18.14 -3.83 -18.40
CA ALA A 100 -17.72 -5.19 -18.05
C ALA A 100 -16.85 -5.21 -16.76
N ASP A 101 -17.09 -4.30 -15.84
CA ASP A 101 -16.45 -4.16 -14.54
C ASP A 101 -14.97 -3.74 -14.54
N GLU A 102 -14.16 -4.08 -15.54
CA GLU A 102 -12.73 -3.75 -15.55
C GLU A 102 -12.26 -3.38 -16.97
N ALA A 103 -11.47 -2.31 -17.08
CA ALA A 103 -10.69 -1.98 -18.27
C ALA A 103 -9.21 -2.16 -18.01
N CYS A 104 -8.48 -2.69 -19.01
CA CYS A 104 -7.03 -2.81 -19.00
C CYS A 104 -6.44 -1.84 -20.04
N ILE A 105 -5.47 -1.02 -19.63
CA ILE A 105 -4.85 0.02 -20.44
C ILE A 105 -3.35 -0.19 -20.43
N ASP A 106 -2.76 -0.47 -21.57
CA ASP A 106 -1.31 -0.56 -21.72
C ASP A 106 -0.63 0.80 -21.58
N MET A 107 0.60 0.78 -21.07
CA MET A 107 1.43 1.96 -20.86
C MET A 107 2.74 1.84 -21.68
N PRO A 108 2.69 1.87 -23.01
CA PRO A 108 3.88 1.67 -23.85
C PRO A 108 4.96 2.72 -23.60
N PHE A 109 4.57 3.94 -23.23
CA PHE A 109 5.50 5.01 -22.86
C PHE A 109 6.37 4.68 -21.62
N TRP A 110 6.05 3.63 -20.87
CA TRP A 110 6.84 3.22 -19.69
C TRP A 110 8.28 2.91 -20.06
N GLU A 111 8.53 2.35 -21.22
CA GLU A 111 9.87 2.00 -21.69
C GLU A 111 10.80 3.22 -21.84
N ASP A 112 10.24 4.39 -22.14
CA ASP A 112 10.99 5.64 -22.35
C ASP A 112 11.19 6.46 -21.07
N LEU A 113 10.53 6.07 -19.98
CA LEU A 113 10.62 6.82 -18.72
C LEU A 113 11.87 6.43 -17.93
N GLU A 114 12.59 7.43 -17.43
CA GLU A 114 13.75 7.22 -16.56
C GLU A 114 13.48 7.55 -15.09
N GLN A 115 12.66 8.58 -14.84
CA GLN A 115 12.37 9.09 -13.51
C GLN A 115 11.07 9.90 -13.48
N GLY A 116 10.54 10.10 -12.28
CA GLY A 116 9.32 10.86 -12.01
C GLY A 116 8.25 9.98 -11.37
N LEU A 117 7.09 10.57 -11.18
CA LEU A 117 5.90 9.93 -10.67
C LEU A 117 4.86 9.86 -11.79
N VAL A 118 4.48 8.66 -12.18
CA VAL A 118 3.36 8.44 -13.10
C VAL A 118 2.08 8.38 -12.30
N PHE A 119 1.07 9.06 -12.77
CA PHE A 119 -0.26 9.08 -12.15
C PHE A 119 -1.35 9.05 -13.22
N VAL A 120 -2.58 8.94 -12.76
CA VAL A 120 -3.77 8.92 -13.62
C VAL A 120 -4.63 10.14 -13.33
N GLY A 121 -5.17 10.75 -14.40
CA GLY A 121 -6.33 11.62 -14.37
C GLY A 121 -7.49 10.92 -15.04
N VAL A 122 -8.70 11.10 -14.54
CA VAL A 122 -9.91 10.57 -15.14
C VAL A 122 -10.93 11.67 -15.34
N THR A 123 -11.59 11.66 -16.51
CA THR A 123 -12.70 12.57 -16.83
C THR A 123 -13.90 11.73 -17.19
N ALA A 124 -15.02 11.94 -16.51
CA ALA A 124 -16.25 11.20 -16.77
C ALA A 124 -16.97 11.68 -18.05
N ILE A 125 -17.15 10.80 -19.03
CA ILE A 125 -17.95 11.05 -20.25
C ILE A 125 -19.44 10.85 -19.99
N SER A 126 -19.77 9.93 -19.09
CA SER A 126 -21.12 9.69 -18.58
C SER A 126 -21.09 9.70 -17.06
N ASP A 127 -22.26 9.73 -16.43
CA ASP A 127 -22.34 9.38 -15.00
C ASP A 127 -21.78 7.96 -14.80
N GLY A 128 -21.09 7.73 -13.70
CA GLY A 128 -20.45 6.45 -13.44
C GLY A 128 -19.71 6.43 -12.10
N GLU A 129 -18.97 5.35 -11.88
CA GLU A 129 -18.21 5.16 -10.66
C GLU A 129 -16.89 4.46 -10.91
N ILE A 130 -15.93 4.69 -10.02
CA ILE A 130 -14.66 3.97 -9.96
C ILE A 130 -14.54 3.33 -8.57
N SER A 131 -14.52 1.99 -8.54
CA SER A 131 -14.45 1.19 -7.31
C SER A 131 -13.07 0.58 -7.06
N GLY A 132 -12.11 0.85 -7.92
CA GLY A 132 -10.73 0.37 -7.74
C GLY A 132 -9.91 0.37 -9.01
N GLY A 133 -8.72 -0.15 -8.88
CA GLY A 133 -7.76 -0.24 -9.98
C GLY A 133 -6.34 -0.22 -9.45
N GLY A 134 -5.38 -0.07 -10.35
CA GLY A 134 -3.98 0.03 -9.99
C GLY A 134 -3.05 -0.15 -11.18
N PHE A 135 -1.78 -0.10 -10.86
CA PHE A 135 -0.71 -0.38 -11.81
C PHE A 135 -0.24 -1.83 -11.63
N PHE A 136 -0.08 -2.53 -12.73
CA PHE A 136 0.22 -3.95 -12.79
C PHE A 136 1.37 -4.24 -13.74
N THR A 137 1.97 -5.41 -13.58
CA THR A 137 2.89 -6.00 -14.54
C THR A 137 2.61 -7.49 -14.71
N ASN A 138 2.95 -8.04 -15.89
CA ASN A 138 2.94 -9.47 -16.14
C ASN A 138 4.30 -10.13 -15.80
N GLU A 139 5.29 -9.33 -15.40
CA GLU A 139 6.58 -9.88 -15.02
C GLU A 139 6.46 -10.70 -13.73
N PRO A 140 7.17 -11.84 -13.63
CA PRO A 140 7.13 -12.67 -12.43
C PRO A 140 7.84 -12.00 -11.27
N THR A 141 7.43 -12.35 -10.05
CA THR A 141 8.16 -11.98 -8.83
C THR A 141 9.55 -12.61 -8.86
N ARG A 142 10.58 -11.84 -8.52
CA ARG A 142 11.98 -12.29 -8.53
C ARG A 142 12.42 -12.96 -7.23
N ARG A 143 11.68 -12.78 -6.16
CA ARG A 143 12.01 -13.29 -4.82
C ARG A 143 10.75 -13.67 -4.08
N ASP A 144 10.83 -14.74 -3.32
CA ASP A 144 9.84 -15.05 -2.30
C ASP A 144 10.08 -14.14 -1.09
N ILE A 145 9.02 -13.48 -0.65
CA ILE A 145 9.09 -12.56 0.48
C ILE A 145 8.61 -13.29 1.73
N LYS A 146 9.45 -13.28 2.77
CA LYS A 146 9.08 -13.63 4.14
C LYS A 146 9.32 -12.38 4.99
N LEU A 147 8.24 -11.68 5.36
CA LEU A 147 8.27 -10.41 6.07
C LEU A 147 8.09 -10.63 7.57
N GLY A 148 9.01 -10.09 8.36
CA GLY A 148 8.86 -9.98 9.81
C GLY A 148 8.55 -8.55 10.23
N LEU A 149 7.41 -8.35 10.89
CA LEU A 149 7.12 -7.13 11.64
C LEU A 149 7.83 -7.22 12.98
N VAL A 150 8.53 -6.18 13.42
CA VAL A 150 9.20 -6.15 14.72
C VAL A 150 8.63 -5.00 15.55
N ILE A 151 8.07 -5.34 16.70
CA ILE A 151 7.68 -4.38 17.73
C ILE A 151 8.63 -4.53 18.92
N THR A 152 9.18 -3.42 19.44
CA THR A 152 9.90 -3.41 20.71
C THR A 152 9.06 -2.75 21.77
N HIS A 153 9.07 -3.33 23.00
CA HIS A 153 8.21 -2.92 24.09
C HIS A 153 9.01 -2.82 25.40
N PHE A 154 8.73 -1.78 26.21
CA PHE A 154 9.23 -1.64 27.57
C PHE A 154 8.18 -1.04 28.50
N ASN A 155 7.58 -1.86 29.38
CA ASN A 155 6.55 -1.47 30.37
C ASN A 155 5.31 -0.79 29.77
N ARG A 156 4.94 -1.11 28.51
CA ARG A 156 3.83 -0.47 27.79
C ARG A 156 2.78 -1.49 27.32
N LYS A 157 2.43 -2.45 28.18
CA LYS A 157 1.42 -3.50 27.88
C LYS A 157 0.12 -2.94 27.29
N LYS A 158 -0.34 -1.79 27.80
CA LYS A 158 -1.58 -1.14 27.36
C LYS A 158 -1.57 -0.72 25.88
N TYR A 159 -0.39 -0.64 25.24
CA TYR A 159 -0.24 -0.34 23.83
C TYR A 159 0.09 -1.59 23.02
N VAL A 160 1.11 -2.36 23.44
CA VAL A 160 1.58 -3.51 22.66
C VAL A 160 0.54 -4.61 22.54
N ILE A 161 -0.25 -4.90 23.60
CA ILE A 161 -1.27 -5.97 23.53
C ILE A 161 -2.37 -5.63 22.50
N PRO A 162 -3.02 -4.44 22.54
CA PRO A 162 -3.98 -4.07 21.51
C PRO A 162 -3.37 -4.01 20.09
N ALA A 163 -2.13 -3.55 19.94
CA ALA A 163 -1.44 -3.52 18.65
C ALA A 163 -1.25 -4.93 18.08
N VAL A 164 -0.82 -5.89 18.91
CA VAL A 164 -0.68 -7.30 18.49
C VAL A 164 -2.02 -7.88 18.07
N HIS A 165 -3.09 -7.66 18.86
CA HIS A 165 -4.43 -8.16 18.52
C HIS A 165 -4.92 -7.59 17.18
N ARG A 166 -4.77 -6.29 16.95
CA ARG A 166 -5.14 -5.65 15.67
C ARG A 166 -4.37 -6.24 14.50
N ILE A 167 -3.03 -6.39 14.61
CA ILE A 167 -2.20 -6.99 13.57
C ILE A 167 -2.62 -8.44 13.30
N CYS A 168 -2.97 -9.21 14.34
CA CYS A 168 -3.47 -10.55 14.15
C CYS A 168 -4.80 -10.56 13.37
N GLN A 169 -5.75 -9.71 13.75
CA GLN A 169 -7.06 -9.63 13.12
C GLN A 169 -6.99 -9.13 11.67
N ASP A 170 -6.24 -8.06 11.43
CA ASP A 170 -6.24 -7.36 10.15
C ASP A 170 -5.26 -7.96 9.13
N VAL A 171 -4.21 -8.66 9.61
CA VAL A 171 -3.12 -9.12 8.76
C VAL A 171 -2.83 -10.61 8.91
N LEU A 172 -2.49 -11.09 10.14
CA LEU A 172 -1.92 -12.43 10.27
C LEU A 172 -2.93 -13.56 10.09
N ASN A 173 -4.22 -13.31 10.36
CA ASN A 173 -5.31 -14.26 10.15
C ASN A 173 -5.80 -14.30 8.69
N ASP A 174 -5.41 -13.33 7.87
CA ASP A 174 -5.74 -13.33 6.45
C ASP A 174 -4.76 -14.22 5.66
N THR A 175 -5.30 -15.20 4.95
CA THR A 175 -4.53 -16.15 4.15
C THR A 175 -3.75 -15.48 3.00
N ARG A 176 -4.17 -14.31 2.55
CA ARG A 176 -3.46 -13.52 1.54
C ARG A 176 -2.08 -13.07 2.02
N TYR A 177 -1.89 -12.95 3.35
CA TYR A 177 -0.66 -12.53 4.01
C TYR A 177 0.02 -13.68 4.76
N SER A 178 0.01 -14.89 4.15
CA SER A 178 0.59 -16.10 4.74
C SER A 178 2.09 -15.99 5.04
N ASN A 179 2.79 -15.09 4.37
CA ASN A 179 4.22 -14.83 4.46
C ASN A 179 4.60 -13.71 5.44
N ILE A 180 3.64 -13.16 6.20
CA ILE A 180 3.87 -12.12 7.21
C ILE A 180 3.84 -12.71 8.61
N TYR A 181 4.78 -12.28 9.46
CA TYR A 181 4.98 -12.73 10.83
C TYR A 181 5.23 -11.54 11.75
N LEU A 182 4.96 -11.69 13.04
CA LEU A 182 5.18 -10.67 14.05
C LEU A 182 6.17 -11.14 15.11
N VAL A 183 7.15 -10.31 15.41
CA VAL A 183 8.13 -10.51 16.49
C VAL A 183 7.95 -9.39 17.50
N VAL A 184 7.60 -9.74 18.72
CA VAL A 184 7.52 -8.82 19.86
C VAL A 184 8.76 -8.99 20.73
N VAL A 185 9.60 -7.97 20.81
CA VAL A 185 10.79 -7.94 21.66
C VAL A 185 10.42 -7.26 22.98
N ASP A 186 10.36 -8.05 24.05
CA ASP A 186 9.98 -7.57 25.38
C ASP A 186 11.21 -7.22 26.22
N ASN A 187 11.57 -5.95 26.21
CA ASN A 187 12.66 -5.40 27.04
C ASN A 187 12.33 -5.34 28.54
N SER A 188 11.07 -5.55 28.92
CA SER A 188 10.62 -5.56 30.33
C SER A 188 10.60 -6.96 30.94
N LYS A 189 10.59 -7.99 30.10
CA LYS A 189 10.36 -9.40 30.49
C LYS A 189 9.08 -9.60 31.30
N ASN A 190 8.04 -8.84 30.97
CA ASN A 190 6.78 -8.83 31.70
C ASN A 190 5.58 -9.29 30.87
N LEU A 191 5.74 -9.53 29.56
CA LEU A 191 4.73 -10.14 28.72
C LEU A 191 4.76 -11.66 28.83
N THR A 192 3.58 -12.24 28.76
CA THR A 192 3.40 -13.70 28.66
C THR A 192 2.78 -14.04 27.31
N ARG A 193 3.00 -15.27 26.83
CA ARG A 193 2.39 -15.74 25.57
C ARG A 193 0.87 -15.70 25.63
N HIS A 194 0.28 -15.90 26.81
CA HIS A 194 -1.18 -15.89 27.02
C HIS A 194 -1.80 -14.49 26.92
N GLU A 195 -1.02 -13.44 27.16
CA GLU A 195 -1.48 -12.04 27.02
C GLU A 195 -1.49 -11.60 25.56
N LEU A 196 -0.71 -12.28 24.72
CA LEU A 196 -0.71 -12.08 23.28
C LEU A 196 -1.69 -13.07 22.65
N GLU A 197 -2.24 -12.73 21.51
CA GLU A 197 -3.14 -13.61 20.78
C GLU A 197 -2.48 -14.95 20.43
N SER A 198 -3.23 -16.06 20.54
CA SER A 198 -2.72 -17.37 20.14
C SER A 198 -2.67 -17.47 18.62
N ASN A 199 -1.55 -17.10 18.06
CA ASN A 199 -1.28 -17.15 16.62
C ASN A 199 0.16 -17.65 16.41
N ASP A 200 0.33 -18.68 15.59
CA ASP A 200 1.63 -19.32 15.36
C ASP A 200 2.62 -18.41 14.63
N LYS A 201 2.15 -17.32 14.02
CA LYS A 201 2.99 -16.31 13.36
C LYS A 201 3.47 -15.21 14.32
N VAL A 202 3.09 -15.24 15.61
CA VAL A 202 3.53 -14.28 16.62
C VAL A 202 4.64 -14.87 17.47
N TYR A 203 5.79 -14.24 17.55
CA TYR A 203 6.94 -14.64 18.36
C TYR A 203 7.19 -13.63 19.47
N LEU A 204 7.25 -14.09 20.71
CA LEU A 204 7.62 -13.29 21.87
C LEU A 204 9.07 -13.57 22.24
N ILE A 205 9.91 -12.54 22.28
CA ILE A 205 11.33 -12.63 22.63
C ILE A 205 11.59 -11.82 23.88
N PRO A 206 11.74 -12.45 25.06
CA PRO A 206 12.24 -11.77 26.25
C PRO A 206 13.64 -11.21 26.01
N ASN A 207 13.86 -9.93 26.33
CA ASN A 207 15.13 -9.28 26.10
C ASN A 207 15.58 -8.49 27.35
N THR A 208 16.87 -8.18 27.43
CA THR A 208 17.38 -7.20 28.39
C THR A 208 17.14 -5.81 27.82
N ASN A 209 16.69 -4.88 28.67
CA ASN A 209 16.45 -3.52 28.20
C ASN A 209 17.78 -2.84 27.80
N VAL A 210 17.98 -2.72 26.51
CA VAL A 210 19.10 -1.98 25.88
C VAL A 210 18.57 -0.81 25.02
N GLY A 211 17.38 -0.30 25.39
CA GLY A 211 16.69 0.77 24.68
C GLY A 211 15.93 0.28 23.43
N GLY A 212 15.27 1.22 22.76
CA GLY A 212 14.50 0.93 21.54
C GLY A 212 15.38 0.38 20.41
N SER A 213 16.51 1.02 20.14
CA SER A 213 17.45 0.58 19.10
C SER A 213 17.97 -0.84 19.35
N GLY A 214 18.29 -1.18 20.60
CA GLY A 214 18.73 -2.53 20.96
C GLY A 214 17.62 -3.57 20.84
N GLY A 215 16.37 -3.20 21.17
CA GLY A 215 15.19 -4.04 20.97
C GLY A 215 14.95 -4.33 19.50
N PHE A 216 14.94 -3.32 18.65
CA PHE A 216 14.81 -3.49 17.19
C PHE A 216 15.97 -4.30 16.58
N ALA A 217 17.21 -4.04 17.02
CA ALA A 217 18.37 -4.83 16.60
C ALA A 217 18.22 -6.32 16.98
N ARG A 218 17.71 -6.62 18.17
CA ARG A 218 17.43 -7.98 18.62
C ARG A 218 16.39 -8.68 17.73
N GLY A 219 15.31 -7.96 17.39
CA GLY A 219 14.28 -8.46 16.47
C GLY A 219 14.84 -8.71 15.07
N LEU A 220 15.63 -7.78 14.53
CA LEU A 220 16.28 -7.91 13.24
C LEU A 220 17.21 -9.13 13.17
N LEU A 221 18.03 -9.35 14.19
CA LEU A 221 18.90 -10.52 14.29
C LEU A 221 18.08 -11.82 14.31
N TYR A 222 17.00 -11.86 15.10
CA TYR A 222 16.12 -13.02 15.10
C TYR A 222 15.56 -13.31 13.72
N LEU A 223 15.06 -12.29 13.00
CA LEU A 223 14.53 -12.45 11.65
C LEU A 223 15.58 -12.97 10.68
N LYS A 224 16.80 -12.39 10.72
CA LYS A 224 17.96 -12.83 9.91
C LYS A 224 18.28 -14.31 10.15
N ASP A 225 18.37 -14.73 11.42
CA ASP A 225 18.75 -16.08 11.80
C ASP A 225 17.66 -17.12 11.46
N ASN A 226 16.39 -16.67 11.29
CA ASN A 226 15.24 -17.50 10.92
C ASN A 226 14.82 -17.38 9.45
N GLY A 227 15.71 -16.87 8.58
CA GLY A 227 15.54 -16.87 7.14
C GLY A 227 14.46 -15.91 6.62
N PHE A 228 14.19 -14.83 7.34
CA PHE A 228 13.34 -13.76 6.83
C PHE A 228 14.08 -12.93 5.79
N SER A 229 13.39 -12.53 4.73
CA SER A 229 13.95 -11.72 3.65
C SER A 229 13.78 -10.21 3.88
N HIS A 230 12.76 -9.82 4.65
CA HIS A 230 12.41 -8.42 4.91
C HIS A 230 12.03 -8.21 6.37
N CYS A 231 12.27 -6.99 6.85
CA CYS A 231 11.92 -6.54 8.19
C CYS A 231 11.19 -5.19 8.10
N LEU A 232 10.10 -5.05 8.86
CA LEU A 232 9.43 -3.77 9.10
C LEU A 232 9.43 -3.50 10.60
N PHE A 233 10.03 -2.38 11.01
CA PHE A 233 9.97 -1.91 12.38
C PHE A 233 8.70 -1.10 12.62
N MET A 234 8.06 -1.35 13.75
CA MET A 234 6.86 -0.63 14.19
C MET A 234 7.00 -0.27 15.67
N ASP A 235 6.55 0.91 16.04
CA ASP A 235 6.40 1.26 17.45
C ASP A 235 5.17 0.56 18.06
N ASP A 236 5.20 0.38 19.37
CA ASP A 236 4.15 -0.34 20.10
C ASP A 236 2.80 0.44 20.16
N ASP A 237 2.81 1.71 19.82
CA ASP A 237 1.66 2.62 19.73
C ASP A 237 1.37 3.10 18.30
N ALA A 238 1.98 2.51 17.29
CA ALA A 238 1.64 2.78 15.91
C ALA A 238 0.20 2.30 15.60
N SER A 239 -0.65 3.21 15.14
CA SER A 239 -2.08 2.99 14.87
C SER A 239 -2.42 3.30 13.42
#